data_2a79e0dace635344720ae27103658720
#
_entry.id   2a79e0dace635344720ae27103658720
#
_cell.length_a   1.000
_cell.length_b   1.000
_cell.length_c   1.000
_cell.angle_alpha   90.00
_cell.angle_beta   90.00
_cell.angle_gamma   90.00
#
_symmetry.space_group_name_H-M   'P 1'
#
loop_
_entity.id
_entity.type
_entity.pdbx_description
1 polymer ?
#
loop_
_entity_poly.entity_id
_entity_poly.type
_entity_poly.pdbx_seq_one_letter_code
_entity_poly.pdbx_strand_id
1 'polypeptide(L)'
;MATTTSITTTYAGEFAGDYISAALLSGVTIDNGGITVKPNVKFKEVIKKVATDGIVKDGTCDFADTSTITLTERIIEPKTFQVNLELCKADFRSDWDAIQMGYSAFDTLPSSFADFLISHAQEKVAQKIEQNIWAGADGNEGEFDGLVVLATADSTVVDVVGTAITAANVIAELGKVVDAIPPALYGAEDLNLYVAQNVYRAYVRALGGFGAE
;
A
#
# COMPACT_ATOMS: atom_id res chain seq x y z
N MET A 1 10.84 -23.19 18.26
CA MET A 1 9.36 -23.24 18.30
C MET A 1 8.90 -24.07 17.13
N ALA A 2 8.10 -25.11 17.35
CA ALA A 2 7.60 -25.93 16.28
C ALA A 2 6.50 -25.16 15.55
N THR A 3 6.64 -24.97 14.24
CA THR A 3 5.61 -24.40 13.40
C THR A 3 4.49 -25.42 13.25
N THR A 4 3.33 -25.16 13.84
CA THR A 4 2.17 -26.02 13.71
C THR A 4 1.46 -25.68 12.41
N THR A 5 1.69 -26.45 11.36
CA THR A 5 0.95 -26.34 10.10
C THR A 5 -0.36 -27.12 10.26
N SER A 6 -1.47 -26.41 10.42
CA SER A 6 -2.80 -27.03 10.42
C SER A 6 -3.34 -27.05 8.98
N ILE A 7 -3.20 -28.17 8.31
CA ILE A 7 -3.81 -28.38 6.99
C ILE A 7 -5.20 -28.99 7.24
N THR A 8 -6.25 -28.23 7.02
CA THR A 8 -7.65 -28.66 7.19
C THR A 8 -8.28 -29.25 5.93
N THR A 9 -7.55 -29.27 4.81
CA THR A 9 -8.02 -29.81 3.54
C THR A 9 -7.06 -30.87 3.02
N THR A 10 -7.59 -31.99 2.56
CA THR A 10 -6.86 -33.14 1.98
C THR A 10 -6.48 -32.93 0.52
N TYR A 11 -6.52 -31.69 0.00
CA TYR A 11 -6.13 -31.40 -1.35
C TYR A 11 -4.64 -31.14 -1.42
N ALA A 12 -3.88 -32.18 -1.69
CA ALA A 12 -2.47 -32.13 -2.02
C ALA A 12 -2.33 -32.56 -3.49
N GLY A 13 -1.73 -31.76 -4.34
CA GLY A 13 -1.52 -32.11 -5.73
C GLY A 13 -0.82 -31.03 -6.53
N GLU A 14 -0.57 -31.34 -7.79
CA GLU A 14 0.17 -30.54 -8.77
C GLU A 14 -0.31 -29.08 -8.87
N PHE A 15 -1.59 -28.82 -8.60
CA PHE A 15 -2.20 -27.49 -8.69
C PHE A 15 -2.18 -26.68 -7.39
N ALA A 16 -1.66 -27.22 -6.29
CA ALA A 16 -1.64 -26.48 -5.02
C ALA A 16 -0.75 -25.23 -5.10
N GLY A 17 0.35 -25.29 -5.82
CA GLY A 17 1.25 -24.16 -6.07
C GLY A 17 0.58 -23.03 -6.84
N ASP A 18 -0.11 -23.36 -7.93
CA ASP A 18 -0.82 -22.40 -8.79
C ASP A 18 -2.01 -21.77 -8.09
N TYR A 19 -2.71 -22.52 -7.24
CA TYR A 19 -3.85 -22.02 -6.48
C TYR A 19 -3.45 -21.04 -5.38
N ILE A 20 -2.32 -21.24 -4.74
CA ILE A 20 -1.77 -20.34 -3.73
C ILE A 20 -1.26 -19.05 -4.39
N SER A 21 -0.57 -19.15 -5.52
CA SER A 21 -0.05 -17.98 -6.23
C SER A 21 -1.14 -17.11 -6.86
N ALA A 22 -2.23 -17.70 -7.36
CA ALA A 22 -3.37 -16.97 -7.92
C ALA A 22 -4.16 -16.16 -6.88
N ALA A 23 -4.09 -16.52 -5.59
CA ALA A 23 -4.78 -15.81 -4.52
C ALA A 23 -4.06 -14.56 -4.02
N LEU A 24 -2.84 -14.29 -4.50
CA LEU A 24 -1.98 -13.24 -3.98
C LEU A 24 -2.08 -11.96 -4.83
N LEU A 25 -2.32 -10.85 -4.15
CA LEU A 25 -2.37 -9.52 -4.75
C LEU A 25 -0.95 -8.98 -4.96
N SER A 26 -0.62 -8.57 -6.17
CA SER A 26 0.58 -7.78 -6.44
C SER A 26 0.39 -6.32 -5.98
N GLY A 27 1.47 -5.66 -5.55
CA GLY A 27 1.44 -4.25 -5.15
C GLY A 27 1.13 -3.33 -6.34
N VAL A 28 -0.09 -2.82 -6.39
CA VAL A 28 -0.62 -2.06 -7.54
C VAL A 28 -0.36 -0.56 -7.42
N THR A 29 -0.17 -0.04 -6.19
CA THR A 29 -0.08 1.40 -5.94
C THR A 29 1.15 2.05 -6.58
N ILE A 30 2.30 1.36 -6.54
CA ILE A 30 3.55 1.86 -7.15
C ILE A 30 3.50 1.69 -8.66
N ASP A 31 3.05 0.54 -9.14
CA ASP A 31 3.05 0.19 -10.57
C ASP A 31 2.10 1.08 -11.39
N ASN A 32 1.00 1.53 -10.80
CA ASN A 32 0.05 2.42 -11.44
C ASN A 32 0.46 3.91 -11.42
N GLY A 33 1.64 4.23 -10.88
CA GLY A 33 2.14 5.61 -10.84
C GLY A 33 1.37 6.56 -9.93
N GLY A 34 0.57 6.02 -9.01
CA GLY A 34 -0.22 6.80 -8.05
C GLY A 34 0.62 7.53 -7.00
N ILE A 35 1.88 7.12 -6.82
CA ILE A 35 2.82 7.70 -5.87
C ILE A 35 4.14 7.98 -6.58
N THR A 36 4.71 9.16 -6.35
CA THR A 36 6.04 9.48 -6.86
C THR A 36 7.10 8.75 -6.05
N VAL A 37 7.82 7.84 -6.69
CA VAL A 37 8.91 7.09 -6.07
C VAL A 37 10.21 7.86 -6.19
N LYS A 38 10.91 8.08 -5.08
CA LYS A 38 12.21 8.71 -5.04
C LYS A 38 13.31 7.64 -4.85
N PRO A 39 14.00 7.24 -5.92
CA PRO A 39 15.02 6.19 -5.85
C PRO A 39 16.32 6.71 -5.22
N ASN A 40 17.19 5.79 -4.78
CA ASN A 40 18.55 6.03 -4.31
C ASN A 40 18.69 6.84 -3.00
N VAL A 41 17.68 6.91 -2.17
CA VAL A 41 17.79 7.48 -0.82
C VAL A 41 18.52 6.47 0.08
N LYS A 42 19.77 6.77 0.45
CA LYS A 42 20.61 5.84 1.24
C LYS A 42 20.55 6.09 2.74
N PHE A 43 20.29 7.30 3.17
CA PHE A 43 20.27 7.67 4.58
C PHE A 43 19.05 8.55 4.90
N LYS A 44 19.18 9.86 4.78
CA LYS A 44 18.10 10.81 5.01
C LYS A 44 18.05 11.81 3.87
N GLU A 45 16.86 12.10 3.40
CA GLU A 45 16.66 13.15 2.43
C GLU A 45 15.65 14.16 2.95
N VAL A 46 16.01 15.44 2.86
CA VAL A 46 15.16 16.53 3.31
C VAL A 46 14.40 17.10 2.13
N ILE A 47 13.07 17.05 2.21
CA ILE A 47 12.17 17.73 1.28
C ILE A 47 11.74 19.05 1.90
N LYS A 48 12.00 20.17 1.20
CA LYS A 48 11.62 21.50 1.66
C LYS A 48 10.33 21.95 0.99
N LYS A 49 9.41 22.46 1.80
CA LYS A 49 8.21 23.14 1.34
C LYS A 49 8.33 24.62 1.66
N VAL A 50 8.16 25.45 0.65
CA VAL A 50 8.10 26.91 0.81
C VAL A 50 6.65 27.34 0.79
N ALA A 51 6.24 28.06 1.82
CA ALA A 51 4.94 28.72 1.89
C ALA A 51 5.17 30.23 1.97
N THR A 52 4.42 30.99 1.20
CA THR A 52 4.47 32.45 1.20
C THR A 52 3.07 32.99 1.47
N ASP A 53 2.99 33.99 2.32
CA ASP A 53 1.76 34.70 2.63
C ASP A 53 1.96 36.20 2.47
N GLY A 54 0.91 36.93 2.05
CA GLY A 54 0.90 38.38 1.98
C GLY A 54 1.85 39.02 0.98
N ILE A 55 2.14 38.36 -0.18
CA ILE A 55 3.13 38.85 -1.17
C ILE A 55 2.74 40.22 -1.78
N VAL A 56 1.45 40.50 -1.92
CA VAL A 56 0.95 41.70 -2.56
C VAL A 56 0.29 42.62 -1.54
N LYS A 57 0.69 43.87 -1.52
CA LYS A 57 0.06 44.94 -0.72
C LYS A 57 -0.19 46.19 -1.55
N ASP A 58 -1.03 47.07 -1.03
CA ASP A 58 -1.23 48.38 -1.65
C ASP A 58 0.05 49.23 -1.58
N GLY A 59 0.28 50.01 -2.65
CA GLY A 59 1.45 50.88 -2.76
C GLY A 59 1.44 51.97 -1.68
N THR A 60 2.50 52.01 -0.87
CA THR A 60 2.74 53.10 0.11
C THR A 60 4.09 53.73 -0.18
N CYS A 61 4.29 55.00 0.25
CA CYS A 61 5.56 55.66 0.07
C CYS A 61 6.69 55.12 0.95
N ASP A 62 6.31 54.39 2.02
CA ASP A 62 7.27 53.79 2.94
C ASP A 62 7.43 52.30 2.66
N PHE A 63 8.67 51.83 2.78
CA PHE A 63 8.94 50.39 2.75
C PHE A 63 8.51 49.77 4.10
N ALA A 64 7.51 48.91 4.04
CA ALA A 64 7.11 48.08 5.17
C ALA A 64 7.05 46.62 4.68
N ASP A 65 7.68 45.74 5.40
CA ASP A 65 7.62 44.31 5.15
C ASP A 65 6.23 43.76 5.48
N THR A 66 5.60 43.07 4.55
CA THR A 66 4.26 42.46 4.72
C THR A 66 4.19 41.00 4.36
N SER A 67 5.26 40.46 3.78
CA SER A 67 5.28 39.05 3.35
C SER A 67 6.10 38.19 4.28
N THR A 68 5.61 37.01 4.57
CA THR A 68 6.34 36.01 5.33
C THR A 68 6.62 34.81 4.45
N ILE A 69 7.89 34.41 4.36
CA ILE A 69 8.31 33.17 3.71
C ILE A 69 8.62 32.16 4.80
N THR A 70 7.85 31.09 4.83
CA THR A 70 8.04 30.00 5.77
C THR A 70 8.60 28.78 5.03
N LEU A 71 9.74 28.28 5.50
CA LEU A 71 10.33 27.02 5.05
C LEU A 71 9.98 25.93 6.08
N THR A 72 9.32 24.88 5.60
CA THR A 72 9.09 23.66 6.38
C THR A 72 9.85 22.52 5.74
N GLU A 73 10.34 21.62 6.57
CA GLU A 73 11.15 20.47 6.14
C GLU A 73 10.41 19.17 6.51
N ARG A 74 10.46 18.20 5.59
CA ARG A 74 10.09 16.80 5.85
C ARG A 74 11.26 15.91 5.51
N ILE A 75 11.48 14.91 6.35
CA ILE A 75 12.61 13.97 6.20
C ILE A 75 12.06 12.65 5.70
N ILE A 76 12.62 12.17 4.59
CA ILE A 76 12.44 10.79 4.13
C ILE A 76 13.61 9.97 4.67
N GLU A 77 13.30 8.95 5.45
CA GLU A 77 14.27 8.03 6.02
C GLU A 77 13.92 6.60 5.62
N PRO A 78 14.82 5.89 4.91
CA PRO A 78 14.57 4.50 4.55
C PRO A 78 14.70 3.60 5.77
N LYS A 79 13.82 2.60 5.87
CA LYS A 79 13.89 1.55 6.88
C LYS A 79 14.37 0.25 6.27
N THR A 80 15.16 -0.49 7.04
CA THR A 80 15.68 -1.80 6.64
C THR A 80 14.80 -2.90 7.23
N PHE A 81 14.32 -3.78 6.39
CA PHE A 81 13.55 -4.96 6.77
C PHE A 81 14.31 -6.22 6.41
N GLN A 82 14.03 -7.29 7.11
CA GLN A 82 14.56 -8.60 6.82
C GLN A 82 13.44 -9.64 6.81
N VAL A 83 13.60 -10.66 5.98
CA VAL A 83 12.70 -11.80 5.91
C VAL A 83 13.49 -13.05 6.31
N ASN A 84 13.12 -13.66 7.43
CA ASN A 84 13.73 -14.88 7.92
C ASN A 84 12.68 -16.00 7.83
N LEU A 85 12.93 -16.98 6.95
CA LEU A 85 12.07 -18.14 6.77
C LEU A 85 12.84 -19.39 7.17
N GLU A 86 12.27 -20.15 8.10
CA GLU A 86 12.74 -21.48 8.46
C GLU A 86 11.65 -22.50 8.08
N LEU A 87 12.01 -23.49 7.29
CA LEU A 87 11.10 -24.51 6.77
C LEU A 87 11.58 -25.90 7.16
N CYS A 88 10.67 -26.70 7.71
CA CYS A 88 10.92 -28.11 7.90
C CYS A 88 10.76 -28.84 6.56
N LYS A 89 11.85 -29.36 6.01
CA LYS A 89 11.88 -30.07 4.74
C LYS A 89 10.92 -31.27 4.70
N ALA A 90 10.74 -31.93 5.85
CA ALA A 90 9.90 -33.12 5.96
C ALA A 90 8.40 -32.82 5.70
N ASP A 91 7.93 -31.64 6.06
CA ASP A 91 6.50 -31.26 5.96
C ASP A 91 6.06 -31.05 4.50
N PHE A 92 6.97 -30.61 3.65
CA PHE A 92 6.69 -30.31 2.23
C PHE A 92 7.06 -31.47 1.28
N ARG A 93 7.76 -32.46 1.79
CA ARG A 93 8.32 -33.52 0.99
C ARG A 93 7.23 -34.41 0.37
N SER A 94 6.22 -34.79 1.17
CA SER A 94 5.16 -35.67 0.69
C SER A 94 4.35 -35.06 -0.46
N ASP A 95 4.16 -33.75 -0.42
CA ASP A 95 3.36 -33.05 -1.42
C ASP A 95 4.15 -32.78 -2.70
N TRP A 96 5.44 -32.50 -2.56
CA TRP A 96 6.31 -32.20 -3.69
C TRP A 96 6.84 -33.48 -4.37
N ASP A 97 7.09 -34.52 -3.59
CA ASP A 97 7.50 -35.83 -4.14
C ASP A 97 6.36 -36.51 -4.93
N ALA A 98 5.10 -36.20 -4.63
CA ALA A 98 3.96 -36.69 -5.40
C ALA A 98 3.92 -36.15 -6.84
N ILE A 99 4.50 -34.97 -7.08
CA ILE A 99 4.60 -34.37 -8.42
C ILE A 99 5.74 -34.98 -9.23
N GLN A 100 6.83 -35.40 -8.56
CA GLN A 100 8.02 -35.93 -9.19
C GLN A 100 8.29 -37.33 -8.67
N MET A 101 7.53 -38.34 -9.13
CA MET A 101 7.71 -39.74 -8.76
C MET A 101 9.12 -40.20 -9.15
N GLY A 102 9.94 -40.49 -8.13
CA GLY A 102 11.29 -41.04 -8.32
C GLY A 102 12.38 -40.44 -7.43
N TYR A 103 12.11 -39.41 -6.63
CA TYR A 103 13.09 -38.85 -5.71
C TYR A 103 13.23 -39.70 -4.44
N SER A 104 14.46 -40.04 -4.10
CA SER A 104 14.79 -40.71 -2.85
C SER A 104 14.67 -39.78 -1.65
N ALA A 105 14.44 -40.36 -0.47
CA ALA A 105 14.43 -39.66 0.82
C ALA A 105 15.70 -38.84 1.09
N PHE A 106 16.78 -39.12 0.44
CA PHE A 106 18.10 -38.52 0.62
C PHE A 106 18.48 -37.50 -0.45
N ASP A 107 17.63 -37.32 -1.49
CA ASP A 107 17.91 -36.37 -2.55
C ASP A 107 17.67 -34.92 -2.12
N THR A 108 18.41 -34.01 -2.74
CA THR A 108 18.21 -32.58 -2.56
C THR A 108 16.88 -32.16 -3.22
N LEU A 109 16.15 -31.25 -2.59
CA LEU A 109 14.95 -30.68 -3.17
C LEU A 109 15.24 -30.08 -4.55
N PRO A 110 14.35 -30.27 -5.54
CA PRO A 110 14.50 -29.68 -6.86
C PRO A 110 14.63 -28.16 -6.79
N SER A 111 15.38 -27.57 -7.72
CA SER A 111 15.50 -26.10 -7.83
C SER A 111 14.13 -25.41 -7.99
N SER A 112 13.18 -26.07 -8.63
CA SER A 112 11.81 -25.59 -8.79
C SER A 112 11.07 -25.37 -7.46
N PHE A 113 11.39 -26.14 -6.41
CA PHE A 113 10.81 -25.92 -5.07
C PHE A 113 11.40 -24.68 -4.40
N ALA A 114 12.70 -24.44 -4.54
CA ALA A 114 13.34 -23.24 -4.03
C ALA A 114 12.79 -21.99 -4.73
N ASP A 115 12.60 -22.04 -6.05
CA ASP A 115 12.05 -20.96 -6.85
C ASP A 115 10.58 -20.67 -6.47
N PHE A 116 9.79 -21.70 -6.20
CA PHE A 116 8.42 -21.56 -5.69
C PHE A 116 8.39 -20.85 -4.33
N LEU A 117 9.24 -21.25 -3.38
CA LEU A 117 9.31 -20.61 -2.08
C LEU A 117 9.75 -19.16 -2.14
N ILE A 118 10.74 -18.86 -3.00
CA ILE A 118 11.21 -17.50 -3.21
C ILE A 118 10.10 -16.63 -3.80
N SER A 119 9.40 -17.09 -4.83
CA SER A 119 8.29 -16.35 -5.41
C SER A 119 7.14 -16.15 -4.43
N HIS A 120 6.79 -17.17 -3.65
CA HIS A 120 5.78 -17.03 -2.61
C HIS A 120 6.18 -15.99 -1.53
N ALA A 121 7.44 -16.01 -1.09
CA ALA A 121 7.96 -15.02 -0.14
C ALA A 121 7.92 -13.61 -0.74
N GLN A 122 8.31 -13.43 -2.01
CA GLN A 122 8.27 -12.15 -2.71
C GLN A 122 6.84 -11.59 -2.78
N GLU A 123 5.85 -12.42 -3.10
CA GLU A 123 4.45 -12.01 -3.12
C GLU A 123 3.95 -11.56 -1.75
N LYS A 124 4.31 -12.29 -0.68
CA LYS A 124 3.96 -11.91 0.70
C LYS A 124 4.61 -10.59 1.12
N VAL A 125 5.87 -10.39 0.74
CA VAL A 125 6.57 -9.13 0.99
C VAL A 125 5.90 -7.98 0.23
N ALA A 126 5.58 -8.17 -1.05
CA ALA A 126 4.89 -7.17 -1.85
C ALA A 126 3.51 -6.81 -1.26
N GLN A 127 2.74 -7.81 -0.83
CA GLN A 127 1.46 -7.59 -0.15
C GLN A 127 1.63 -6.78 1.15
N LYS A 128 2.65 -7.10 1.96
CA LYS A 128 2.92 -6.38 3.22
C LYS A 128 3.37 -4.94 2.96
N ILE A 129 4.21 -4.72 1.95
CA ILE A 129 4.64 -3.38 1.55
C ILE A 129 3.44 -2.55 1.09
N GLU A 130 2.56 -3.11 0.26
CA GLU A 130 1.34 -2.43 -0.19
C GLU A 130 0.44 -2.02 0.98
N GLN A 131 0.25 -2.89 1.97
CA GLN A 131 -0.47 -2.55 3.19
C GLN A 131 0.22 -1.44 3.98
N ASN A 132 1.55 -1.50 4.10
CA ASN A 132 2.33 -0.52 4.84
C ASN A 132 2.30 0.87 4.18
N ILE A 133 2.31 0.95 2.84
CA ILE A 133 2.20 2.22 2.12
C ILE A 133 0.95 2.99 2.54
N TRP A 134 -0.17 2.29 2.76
CA TRP A 134 -1.43 2.94 3.13
C TRP A 134 -1.64 3.04 4.63
N ALA A 135 -1.49 1.96 5.37
CA ALA A 135 -1.96 1.84 6.75
C ALA A 135 -0.88 1.35 7.74
N GLY A 136 0.37 1.25 7.34
CA GLY A 136 1.45 0.87 8.24
C GLY A 136 1.63 1.87 9.36
N ALA A 137 2.12 1.42 10.52
CA ALA A 137 2.47 2.24 11.66
C ALA A 137 3.85 1.85 12.20
N ASP A 138 4.74 2.81 12.34
CA ASP A 138 6.14 2.60 12.76
C ASP A 138 6.30 1.92 14.13
N GLY A 139 5.27 1.96 14.96
CA GLY A 139 5.25 1.25 16.25
C GLY A 139 5.12 -0.27 16.14
N ASN A 140 4.78 -0.82 14.99
CA ASN A 140 4.61 -2.24 14.75
C ASN A 140 5.86 -2.85 14.10
N GLU A 141 6.13 -4.13 14.40
CA GLU A 141 7.26 -4.84 13.80
C GLU A 141 7.06 -5.04 12.29
N GLY A 142 8.07 -4.67 11.51
CA GLY A 142 8.04 -4.80 10.04
C GLY A 142 7.16 -3.77 9.34
N GLU A 143 6.84 -2.66 9.99
CA GLU A 143 6.03 -1.58 9.44
C GLU A 143 6.78 -0.23 9.43
N PHE A 144 6.30 0.68 8.63
CA PHE A 144 6.66 2.10 8.59
C PHE A 144 5.38 2.92 8.52
N ASP A 145 5.46 4.21 8.84
CA ASP A 145 4.29 5.08 8.81
C ASP A 145 3.75 5.23 7.38
N GLY A 146 2.56 4.71 7.17
CA GLY A 146 1.84 4.78 5.91
C GLY A 146 1.16 6.13 5.69
N LEU A 147 0.66 6.34 4.47
CA LEU A 147 0.06 7.60 4.04
C LEU A 147 -1.10 8.04 4.92
N VAL A 148 -1.94 7.11 5.40
CA VAL A 148 -3.08 7.42 6.28
C VAL A 148 -2.60 7.91 7.64
N VAL A 149 -1.58 7.27 8.23
CA VAL A 149 -1.00 7.67 9.52
C VAL A 149 -0.37 9.05 9.40
N LEU A 150 0.41 9.28 8.35
CA LEU A 150 1.03 10.57 8.09
C LEU A 150 0.00 11.68 7.84
N ALA A 151 -1.05 11.39 7.08
CA ALA A 151 -2.12 12.35 6.82
C ALA A 151 -2.90 12.71 8.08
N THR A 152 -3.19 11.73 8.93
CA THR A 152 -3.88 11.97 10.22
C THR A 152 -3.05 12.80 11.20
N ALA A 153 -1.72 12.67 11.15
CA ALA A 153 -0.81 13.43 11.99
C ALA A 153 -0.57 14.87 11.49
N ASP A 154 -0.91 15.17 10.23
CA ASP A 154 -0.65 16.47 9.60
C ASP A 154 -1.86 17.39 9.71
N SER A 155 -1.76 18.42 10.54
CA SER A 155 -2.82 19.44 10.73
C SER A 155 -3.14 20.28 9.48
N THR A 156 -2.34 20.20 8.42
CA THR A 156 -2.60 20.89 7.14
C THR A 156 -3.46 20.06 6.18
N VAL A 157 -3.71 18.80 6.50
CA VAL A 157 -4.61 17.94 5.75
C VAL A 157 -6.05 18.22 6.16
N VAL A 158 -6.94 18.34 5.17
CA VAL A 158 -8.36 18.51 5.42
C VAL A 158 -8.97 17.17 5.76
N ASP A 159 -9.34 16.98 7.02
CA ASP A 159 -10.03 15.77 7.48
C ASP A 159 -11.54 15.91 7.30
N VAL A 160 -12.17 14.94 6.63
CA VAL A 160 -13.61 14.90 6.37
C VAL A 160 -14.23 13.76 7.15
N VAL A 161 -15.04 14.10 8.13
CA VAL A 161 -15.76 13.10 8.94
C VAL A 161 -16.80 12.37 8.07
N GLY A 162 -16.61 11.07 7.90
CA GLY A 162 -17.50 10.19 7.16
C GLY A 162 -18.23 9.19 8.04
N THR A 163 -19.19 8.51 7.44
CA THR A 163 -19.90 7.36 8.05
C THR A 163 -19.51 6.07 7.35
N ALA A 164 -19.85 4.92 7.95
CA ALA A 164 -19.60 3.62 7.33
C ALA A 164 -20.26 3.56 5.93
N ILE A 165 -19.45 3.22 4.91
CA ILE A 165 -19.87 3.27 3.52
C ILE A 165 -20.69 2.05 3.13
N THR A 166 -21.84 2.32 2.52
CA THR A 166 -22.77 1.35 1.95
C THR A 166 -23.14 1.78 0.52
N ALA A 167 -23.78 0.90 -0.25
CA ALA A 167 -24.25 1.27 -1.59
C ALA A 167 -25.27 2.42 -1.58
N ALA A 168 -25.98 2.64 -0.46
CA ALA A 168 -26.97 3.70 -0.36
C ALA A 168 -26.39 5.09 -0.09
N ASN A 169 -25.24 5.18 0.60
CA ASN A 169 -24.66 6.46 1.02
C ASN A 169 -23.32 6.81 0.35
N VAL A 170 -22.72 5.90 -0.41
CA VAL A 170 -21.39 6.07 -1.00
C VAL A 170 -21.27 7.35 -1.84
N ILE A 171 -22.27 7.68 -2.62
CA ILE A 171 -22.24 8.89 -3.47
C ILE A 171 -22.21 10.15 -2.60
N ALA A 172 -23.03 10.19 -1.55
CA ALA A 172 -23.06 11.32 -0.63
C ALA A 172 -21.77 11.45 0.17
N GLU A 173 -21.18 10.34 0.63
CA GLU A 173 -19.91 10.35 1.37
C GLU A 173 -18.73 10.76 0.49
N LEU A 174 -18.65 10.27 -0.75
CA LEU A 174 -17.66 10.72 -1.72
C LEU A 174 -17.85 12.20 -2.10
N GLY A 175 -19.11 12.64 -2.20
CA GLY A 175 -19.45 14.05 -2.43
C GLY A 175 -18.86 14.97 -1.36
N LYS A 176 -18.94 14.62 -0.08
CA LYS A 176 -18.30 15.40 1.00
C LYS A 176 -16.81 15.59 0.80
N VAL A 177 -16.11 14.54 0.33
CA VAL A 177 -14.68 14.62 0.06
C VAL A 177 -14.39 15.56 -1.10
N VAL A 178 -15.18 15.46 -2.18
CA VAL A 178 -15.05 16.35 -3.36
C VAL A 178 -15.35 17.80 -2.98
N ASP A 179 -16.40 18.06 -2.19
CA ASP A 179 -16.77 19.40 -1.76
C ASP A 179 -15.72 20.04 -0.81
N ALA A 180 -14.94 19.22 -0.12
CA ALA A 180 -13.87 19.67 0.75
C ALA A 180 -12.57 20.05 0.02
N ILE A 181 -12.47 19.75 -1.29
CA ILE A 181 -11.29 20.11 -2.08
C ILE A 181 -11.19 21.64 -2.21
N PRO A 182 -10.05 22.25 -1.86
CA PRO A 182 -9.85 23.69 -2.03
C PRO A 182 -10.03 24.10 -3.49
N PRO A 183 -10.72 25.24 -3.76
CA PRO A 183 -10.97 25.71 -5.14
C PRO A 183 -9.71 25.86 -6.00
N ALA A 184 -8.58 26.17 -5.38
CA ALA A 184 -7.30 26.32 -6.07
C ALA A 184 -6.76 25.00 -6.66
N LEU A 185 -7.21 23.86 -6.16
CA LEU A 185 -6.80 22.53 -6.64
C LEU A 185 -7.80 21.92 -7.62
N TYR A 186 -8.97 22.54 -7.79
CA TYR A 186 -9.99 22.06 -8.71
C TYR A 186 -9.48 22.15 -10.14
N GLY A 187 -9.41 21.01 -10.82
CA GLY A 187 -8.93 20.95 -12.20
C GLY A 187 -7.42 20.72 -12.35
N ALA A 188 -6.69 20.46 -11.25
CA ALA A 188 -5.33 19.98 -11.35
C ALA A 188 -5.30 18.59 -12.02
N GLU A 189 -4.40 18.40 -13.01
CA GLU A 189 -4.33 17.16 -13.80
C GLU A 189 -3.90 15.95 -12.97
N ASP A 190 -3.22 16.19 -11.85
CA ASP A 190 -2.70 15.18 -10.92
C ASP A 190 -3.62 14.92 -9.70
N LEU A 191 -4.83 15.48 -9.71
CA LEU A 191 -5.81 15.26 -8.65
C LEU A 191 -6.46 13.88 -8.79
N ASN A 192 -6.12 12.97 -7.89
CA ASN A 192 -6.62 11.60 -7.88
C ASN A 192 -7.38 11.30 -6.59
N LEU A 193 -8.46 10.54 -6.70
CA LEU A 193 -9.21 10.03 -5.56
C LEU A 193 -8.88 8.56 -5.34
N TYR A 194 -8.15 8.26 -4.28
CA TYR A 194 -7.82 6.90 -3.88
C TYR A 194 -8.89 6.35 -2.95
N VAL A 195 -9.47 5.23 -3.32
CA VAL A 195 -10.53 4.58 -2.55
C VAL A 195 -10.22 3.11 -2.34
N ALA A 196 -10.62 2.57 -1.20
CA ALA A 196 -10.52 1.14 -0.93
C ALA A 196 -11.46 0.36 -1.86
N GLN A 197 -11.13 -0.88 -2.18
CA GLN A 197 -11.88 -1.72 -3.11
C GLN A 197 -13.35 -1.94 -2.68
N ASN A 198 -13.62 -2.02 -1.39
CA ASN A 198 -14.98 -2.14 -0.86
C ASN A 198 -15.82 -0.89 -1.16
N VAL A 199 -15.22 0.30 -1.09
CA VAL A 199 -15.85 1.59 -1.43
C VAL A 199 -16.14 1.65 -2.92
N TYR A 200 -15.18 1.27 -3.75
CA TYR A 200 -15.36 1.19 -5.19
C TYR A 200 -16.50 0.24 -5.58
N ARG A 201 -16.56 -0.95 -4.97
CA ARG A 201 -17.66 -1.90 -5.20
C ARG A 201 -19.01 -1.36 -4.74
N ALA A 202 -19.06 -0.62 -3.64
CA ALA A 202 -20.28 0.05 -3.19
C ALA A 202 -20.72 1.13 -4.19
N TYR A 203 -19.78 1.90 -4.73
CA TYR A 203 -20.02 2.92 -5.74
C TYR A 203 -20.59 2.33 -7.05
N VAL A 204 -19.97 1.26 -7.58
CA VAL A 204 -20.48 0.56 -8.78
C VAL A 204 -21.90 0.05 -8.57
N ARG A 205 -22.20 -0.52 -7.38
CA ARG A 205 -23.56 -0.93 -7.04
C ARG A 205 -24.55 0.23 -6.98
N ALA A 206 -24.14 1.38 -6.41
CA ALA A 206 -24.97 2.56 -6.34
C ALA A 206 -25.31 3.13 -7.74
N LEU A 207 -24.39 3.00 -8.70
CA LEU A 207 -24.61 3.38 -10.10
C LEU A 207 -25.43 2.36 -10.93
N GLY A 208 -25.83 1.24 -10.32
CA GLY A 208 -26.59 0.20 -11.03
C GLY A 208 -25.73 -0.65 -11.98
N GLY A 209 -24.41 -0.67 -11.82
CA GLY A 209 -23.44 -1.29 -12.73
C GLY A 209 -23.47 -2.81 -12.85
N PHE A 210 -24.42 -3.50 -12.21
CA PHE A 210 -24.61 -4.96 -12.38
C PHE A 210 -25.70 -5.34 -13.39
N GLY A 211 -26.23 -4.41 -14.14
CA GLY A 211 -27.34 -4.63 -15.06
C GLY A 211 -27.03 -4.19 -16.51
N ALA A 212 -25.80 -3.83 -16.80
CA ALA A 212 -25.38 -3.42 -18.15
C ALA A 212 -24.34 -4.41 -18.68
N GLU A 213 -24.77 -5.58 -19.10
CA GLU A 213 -24.19 -6.36 -20.17
C GLU A 213 -25.15 -6.36 -21.37
#